data_efe41a87882f5e88a5dd3c283d25d289
#
_entry.id   efe41a87882f5e88a5dd3c283d25d289
#
_cell.length_a   1.000
_cell.length_b   1.000
_cell.length_c   1.000
_cell.angle_alpha   90.00
_cell.angle_beta   90.00
_cell.angle_gamma   90.00
#
_symmetry.space_group_name_H-M   'P 1'
#
loop_
_entity.id
_entity.type
_entity.pdbx_description
1 polymer ?
#
loop_
_entity_poly.entity_id
_entity_poly.type
_entity_poly.pdbx_seq_one_letter_code
_entity_poly.pdbx_strand_id
1 'polypeptide(L)'
;MKDGILASGLAAGSRIEHNRVSTSAANGILVKCIDKSVVDGNYSFKNKARGILLQRCESAMVADNFVSENAINGIELNIRSNHSSVQGNVCGSNKKSGLRIAGSKGISADGNSFRGN
;
A
#
# COMPACT_ATOMS: atom_id res chain seq x y z
N MET A 1 17.99 -4.38 -3.68
CA MET A 1 16.73 -4.91 -3.17
C MET A 1 15.62 -4.60 -4.15
N LYS A 2 14.74 -5.54 -4.36
CA LYS A 2 13.72 -5.39 -5.41
C LYS A 2 12.32 -5.50 -4.82
N ASP A 3 11.47 -4.58 -5.23
CA ASP A 3 10.04 -4.65 -4.99
C ASP A 3 9.41 -5.68 -5.93
N GLY A 4 8.27 -6.21 -5.57
CA GLY A 4 7.53 -7.12 -6.42
C GLY A 4 6.95 -6.38 -7.61
N ILE A 5 6.27 -5.27 -7.37
CA ILE A 5 5.78 -4.35 -8.38
C ILE A 5 6.29 -2.96 -8.03
N LEU A 6 6.95 -2.31 -8.98
CA LEU A 6 7.35 -0.91 -8.86
C LEU A 6 6.67 -0.11 -9.96
N ALA A 7 5.81 0.82 -9.55
CA ALA A 7 5.18 1.77 -10.45
C ALA A 7 5.67 3.17 -10.08
N SER A 8 6.33 3.85 -10.99
CA SER A 8 6.93 5.14 -10.72
C SER A 8 6.78 6.08 -11.90
N GLY A 9 6.33 7.31 -11.61
CA GLY A 9 6.26 8.37 -12.63
C GLY A 9 5.31 8.10 -13.79
N LEU A 10 4.33 7.22 -13.59
CA LEU A 10 3.34 6.93 -14.63
C LEU A 10 2.26 8.02 -14.67
N ALA A 11 1.38 7.92 -15.65
CA ALA A 11 0.29 8.90 -15.80
C ALA A 11 -0.65 8.86 -14.59
N ALA A 12 -1.19 10.03 -14.23
CA ALA A 12 -2.19 10.12 -13.18
C ALA A 12 -3.36 9.15 -13.48
N GLY A 13 -3.90 8.55 -12.43
CA GLY A 13 -4.98 7.59 -12.57
C GLY A 13 -4.55 6.18 -12.95
N SER A 14 -3.26 5.90 -12.96
CA SER A 14 -2.77 4.53 -13.23
C SER A 14 -3.32 3.55 -12.19
N ARG A 15 -3.56 2.32 -12.62
CA ARG A 15 -4.20 1.31 -11.78
C ARG A 15 -3.31 0.09 -11.61
N ILE A 16 -3.26 -0.42 -10.40
CA ILE A 16 -2.59 -1.68 -10.05
C ILE A 16 -3.65 -2.54 -9.39
N GLU A 17 -4.17 -3.50 -10.13
CA GLU A 17 -5.34 -4.25 -9.70
C GLU A 17 -5.15 -5.76 -9.80
N HIS A 18 -5.71 -6.46 -8.82
CA HIS A 18 -5.83 -7.92 -8.84
C HIS A 18 -4.51 -8.66 -9.05
N ASN A 19 -3.43 -8.16 -8.44
CA ASN A 19 -2.14 -8.83 -8.49
C ASN A 19 -1.91 -9.63 -7.22
N ARG A 20 -1.14 -10.69 -7.36
CA ARG A 20 -0.67 -11.45 -6.22
C ARG A 20 0.84 -11.32 -6.14
N VAL A 21 1.33 -10.73 -5.05
CA VAL A 21 2.74 -10.41 -4.89
C VAL A 21 3.23 -10.97 -3.57
N SER A 22 4.30 -11.74 -3.61
CA SER A 22 4.84 -12.32 -2.38
C SER A 22 6.36 -12.49 -2.42
N THR A 23 6.93 -12.61 -1.24
CA THR A 23 8.36 -12.93 -1.05
C THR A 23 9.32 -11.99 -1.76
N SER A 24 8.91 -10.74 -1.94
CA SER A 24 9.80 -9.71 -2.51
C SER A 24 10.92 -9.36 -1.54
N ALA A 25 12.08 -8.99 -2.07
CA ALA A 25 13.22 -8.64 -1.24
C ALA A 25 13.09 -7.26 -0.59
N ALA A 26 12.10 -6.49 -0.99
CA ALA A 26 11.77 -5.19 -0.40
C ALA A 26 10.26 -5.11 -0.21
N ASN A 27 9.58 -4.12 -0.80
CA ASN A 27 8.14 -4.00 -0.69
C ASN A 27 7.44 -4.95 -1.67
N GLY A 28 6.21 -5.30 -1.38
CA GLY A 28 5.40 -6.03 -2.35
C GLY A 28 5.05 -5.11 -3.52
N ILE A 29 4.32 -4.04 -3.23
CA ILE A 29 3.92 -3.04 -4.22
C ILE A 29 4.42 -1.68 -3.76
N LEU A 30 5.20 -1.02 -4.61
CA LEU A 30 5.65 0.36 -4.38
C LEU A 30 5.13 1.25 -5.49
N VAL A 31 4.38 2.29 -5.11
CA VAL A 31 3.84 3.29 -6.03
C VAL A 31 4.47 4.64 -5.68
N LYS A 32 5.15 5.25 -6.64
CA LYS A 32 5.85 6.53 -6.44
C LYS A 32 5.42 7.57 -7.45
N CYS A 33 5.06 8.74 -6.95
CA CYS A 33 4.81 9.92 -7.79
C CYS A 33 3.70 9.71 -8.84
N ILE A 34 2.62 9.03 -8.45
CA ILE A 34 1.48 8.82 -9.33
C ILE A 34 0.23 9.33 -8.62
N ASP A 35 -0.23 10.52 -9.02
CA ASP A 35 -1.45 11.08 -8.45
C ASP A 35 -2.68 10.31 -8.94
N LYS A 36 -3.71 10.24 -8.10
CA LYS A 36 -4.96 9.54 -8.40
C LYS A 36 -4.76 8.07 -8.77
N SER A 37 -3.65 7.48 -8.34
CA SER A 37 -3.42 6.06 -8.58
C SER A 37 -4.45 5.20 -7.83
N VAL A 38 -4.76 4.05 -8.39
CA VAL A 38 -5.69 3.10 -7.78
C VAL A 38 -4.97 1.79 -7.55
N VAL A 39 -4.92 1.36 -6.28
CA VAL A 39 -4.32 0.09 -5.88
C VAL A 39 -5.45 -0.74 -5.28
N ASP A 40 -6.00 -1.66 -6.04
CA ASP A 40 -7.26 -2.32 -5.71
C ASP A 40 -7.22 -3.83 -5.88
N GLY A 41 -7.74 -4.53 -4.90
CA GLY A 41 -7.92 -5.98 -5.00
C GLY A 41 -6.64 -6.79 -5.07
N ASN A 42 -5.53 -6.27 -4.59
CA ASN A 42 -4.26 -6.99 -4.63
C ASN A 42 -4.06 -7.85 -3.38
N TYR A 43 -3.30 -8.91 -3.53
CA TYR A 43 -2.88 -9.75 -2.42
C TYR A 43 -1.35 -9.63 -2.30
N SER A 44 -0.89 -8.97 -1.24
CA SER A 44 0.54 -8.72 -1.03
C SER A 44 0.98 -9.28 0.33
N PHE A 45 1.86 -10.28 0.31
CA PHE A 45 2.19 -11.01 1.53
C PHE A 45 3.62 -11.54 1.58
N LYS A 46 4.13 -11.72 2.80
CA LYS A 46 5.47 -12.29 3.05
C LYS A 46 6.58 -11.53 2.36
N ASN A 47 6.43 -10.22 2.23
CA ASN A 47 7.49 -9.39 1.66
C ASN A 47 8.44 -8.92 2.79
N LYS A 48 9.67 -8.59 2.44
CA LYS A 48 10.69 -8.24 3.42
C LYS A 48 10.61 -6.80 3.92
N ALA A 49 9.73 -6.00 3.39
CA ALA A 49 9.46 -4.66 3.89
C ALA A 49 7.94 -4.48 4.06
N ARG A 50 7.33 -3.51 3.36
CA ARG A 50 5.89 -3.27 3.44
C ARG A 50 5.16 -4.10 2.38
N GLY A 51 3.89 -4.37 2.64
CA GLY A 51 3.05 -5.00 1.62
C GLY A 51 2.75 -4.03 0.48
N ILE A 52 2.22 -2.86 0.82
CA ILE A 52 1.91 -1.80 -0.15
C ILE A 52 2.45 -0.48 0.41
N LEU A 53 3.26 0.21 -0.40
CA LEU A 53 3.82 1.51 -0.03
C LEU A 53 3.52 2.53 -1.12
N LEU A 54 2.90 3.65 -0.72
CA LEU A 54 2.66 4.80 -1.57
C LEU A 54 3.52 5.96 -1.12
N GLN A 55 4.28 6.55 -2.05
CA GLN A 55 5.11 7.72 -1.80
C GLN A 55 4.78 8.82 -2.80
N ARG A 56 4.44 10.01 -2.32
CA ARG A 56 4.10 11.16 -3.15
C ARG A 56 2.98 10.87 -4.14
N CYS A 57 1.94 10.22 -3.67
CA CYS A 57 0.78 9.89 -4.48
C CYS A 57 -0.43 10.65 -3.93
N GLU A 58 -0.74 11.80 -4.51
CA GLU A 58 -1.89 12.58 -4.07
C GLU A 58 -3.19 12.00 -4.57
N SER A 59 -4.22 12.05 -3.73
CA SER A 59 -5.57 11.60 -4.08
C SER A 59 -5.61 10.17 -4.61
N ALA A 60 -4.76 9.31 -4.08
CA ALA A 60 -4.74 7.89 -4.44
C ALA A 60 -5.83 7.12 -3.70
N MET A 61 -6.21 5.97 -4.24
CA MET A 61 -7.14 5.05 -3.60
C MET A 61 -6.47 3.70 -3.39
N VAL A 62 -6.48 3.22 -2.16
CA VAL A 62 -5.99 1.90 -1.79
C VAL A 62 -7.17 1.12 -1.22
N ALA A 63 -7.73 0.21 -2.00
CA ALA A 63 -9.00 -0.41 -1.65
C ALA A 63 -9.00 -1.93 -1.81
N ASP A 64 -9.71 -2.59 -0.90
CA ASP A 64 -9.99 -4.02 -1.00
C ASP A 64 -8.76 -4.91 -1.21
N ASN A 65 -7.63 -4.52 -0.65
CA ASN A 65 -6.42 -5.32 -0.71
C ASN A 65 -6.33 -6.25 0.51
N PHE A 66 -5.70 -7.39 0.31
CA PHE A 66 -5.37 -8.31 1.40
C PHE A 66 -3.85 -8.27 1.58
N VAL A 67 -3.40 -7.82 2.76
CA VAL A 67 -1.98 -7.52 3.01
C VAL A 67 -1.55 -8.19 4.30
N SER A 68 -0.69 -9.21 4.21
CA SER A 68 -0.38 -10.01 5.38
C SER A 68 1.06 -10.47 5.46
N GLU A 69 1.49 -10.75 6.68
CA GLU A 69 2.79 -11.35 6.96
C GLU A 69 3.98 -10.59 6.37
N ASN A 70 3.87 -9.28 6.24
CA ASN A 70 5.00 -8.47 5.77
C ASN A 70 5.91 -8.09 6.93
N ALA A 71 7.18 -7.88 6.66
CA ALA A 71 8.18 -7.72 7.72
C ALA A 71 8.16 -6.34 8.38
N ILE A 72 7.50 -5.37 7.82
CA ILE A 72 7.34 -4.05 8.42
C ILE A 72 5.84 -3.75 8.53
N ASN A 73 5.31 -2.85 7.72
CA ASN A 73 3.90 -2.51 7.77
C ASN A 73 3.12 -3.22 6.65
N GLY A 74 1.83 -3.37 6.84
CA GLY A 74 0.99 -3.85 5.76
C GLY A 74 0.89 -2.80 4.67
N ILE A 75 0.19 -1.71 4.95
CA ILE A 75 0.02 -0.58 4.03
C ILE A 75 0.68 0.65 4.66
N GLU A 76 1.45 1.38 3.89
CA GLU A 76 2.05 2.62 4.35
C GLU A 76 1.90 3.71 3.28
N LEU A 77 1.43 4.89 3.72
CA LEU A 77 1.39 6.10 2.91
C LEU A 77 2.38 7.09 3.51
N ASN A 78 3.33 7.58 2.73
CA ASN A 78 4.27 8.55 3.25
C ASN A 78 4.65 9.60 2.21
N ILE A 79 5.41 10.60 2.64
CA ILE A 79 5.97 11.66 1.81
C ILE A 79 4.87 12.32 0.95
N ARG A 80 3.92 13.01 1.60
CA ARG A 80 2.88 13.78 0.91
C ARG A 80 1.96 12.97 0.01
N SER A 81 1.56 11.80 0.44
CA SER A 81 0.46 11.10 -0.22
C SER A 81 -0.87 11.65 0.31
N ASN A 82 -1.07 12.97 0.13
CA ASN A 82 -2.18 13.69 0.74
C ASN A 82 -3.52 13.36 0.07
N HIS A 83 -4.60 13.53 0.84
CA HIS A 83 -5.97 13.38 0.37
C HIS A 83 -6.27 12.03 -0.27
N SER A 84 -5.53 11.01 0.13
CA SER A 84 -5.73 9.65 -0.34
C SER A 84 -6.76 8.92 0.53
N SER A 85 -7.34 7.86 0.01
CA SER A 85 -8.26 7.02 0.76
C SER A 85 -7.77 5.58 0.86
N VAL A 86 -8.00 4.98 2.03
CA VAL A 86 -7.61 3.60 2.33
C VAL A 86 -8.87 2.91 2.85
N GLN A 87 -9.50 2.08 2.03
CA GLN A 87 -10.82 1.55 2.34
C GLN A 87 -10.92 0.03 2.11
N GLY A 88 -11.61 -0.64 3.01
CA GLY A 88 -11.93 -2.04 2.83
C GLY A 88 -10.75 -3.01 2.79
N ASN A 89 -9.59 -2.60 3.24
CA ASN A 89 -8.41 -3.47 3.22
C ASN A 89 -8.38 -4.40 4.44
N VAL A 90 -7.81 -5.57 4.26
CA VAL A 90 -7.54 -6.50 5.34
C VAL A 90 -6.03 -6.61 5.52
N CYS A 91 -5.54 -6.18 6.69
CA CYS A 91 -4.12 -6.17 7.00
C CYS A 91 -3.88 -7.03 8.24
N GLY A 92 -3.32 -8.22 8.06
CA GLY A 92 -3.14 -9.17 9.14
C GLY A 92 -1.72 -9.67 9.30
N SER A 93 -1.29 -9.85 10.53
CA SER A 93 0.00 -10.47 10.84
C SER A 93 1.20 -9.77 10.24
N ASN A 94 1.14 -8.47 10.01
CA ASN A 94 2.32 -7.70 9.63
C ASN A 94 3.12 -7.40 10.89
N LYS A 95 4.44 -7.33 10.78
CA LYS A 95 5.27 -7.30 11.99
C LYS A 95 5.22 -5.99 12.77
N LYS A 96 4.92 -4.88 12.11
CA LYS A 96 4.83 -3.60 12.81
C LYS A 96 3.40 -3.08 12.86
N SER A 97 2.90 -2.54 11.77
CA SER A 97 1.54 -1.98 11.75
C SER A 97 0.75 -2.50 10.57
N GLY A 98 -0.56 -2.57 10.72
CA GLY A 98 -1.43 -2.85 9.59
C GLY A 98 -1.43 -1.69 8.61
N LEU A 99 -1.61 -0.47 9.14
CA LEU A 99 -1.59 0.76 8.35
C LEU A 99 -0.71 1.80 9.05
N ARG A 100 0.19 2.43 8.30
CA ARG A 100 0.97 3.56 8.79
C ARG A 100 0.83 4.73 7.83
N ILE A 101 0.53 5.90 8.39
CA ILE A 101 0.43 7.14 7.64
C ILE A 101 1.47 8.09 8.20
N ALA A 102 2.39 8.54 7.36
CA ALA A 102 3.46 9.43 7.77
C ALA A 102 3.68 10.55 6.75
N GLY A 103 3.79 11.77 7.24
CA GLY A 103 4.04 12.92 6.37
C GLY A 103 2.97 13.16 5.32
N SER A 104 1.75 12.73 5.58
CA SER A 104 0.62 12.87 4.66
C SER A 104 -0.58 13.42 5.41
N LYS A 105 -1.41 14.22 4.75
CA LYS A 105 -2.59 14.87 5.35
C LYS A 105 -3.86 14.47 4.63
N GLY A 106 -4.98 14.62 5.33
CA GLY A 106 -6.30 14.45 4.74
C GLY A 106 -6.57 13.02 4.30
N ILE A 107 -6.00 12.06 4.99
CA ILE A 107 -6.20 10.64 4.66
C ILE A 107 -7.53 10.18 5.25
N SER A 108 -8.34 9.53 4.43
CA SER A 108 -9.55 8.86 4.86
C SER A 108 -9.29 7.36 4.95
N ALA A 109 -9.56 6.76 6.11
CA ALA A 109 -9.31 5.33 6.32
C ALA A 109 -10.55 4.70 6.94
N ASP A 110 -11.34 4.02 6.13
CA ASP A 110 -12.60 3.42 6.56
C ASP A 110 -12.74 1.95 6.18
N GLY A 111 -13.45 1.20 7.00
CA GLY A 111 -13.81 -0.17 6.69
C GLY A 111 -12.64 -1.14 6.58
N ASN A 112 -11.48 -0.77 7.10
CA ASN A 112 -10.32 -1.65 7.10
C ASN A 112 -10.35 -2.59 8.30
N SER A 113 -9.77 -3.76 8.14
CA SER A 113 -9.63 -4.74 9.20
C SER A 113 -8.15 -4.95 9.52
N PHE A 114 -7.78 -4.77 10.78
CA PHE A 114 -6.39 -4.95 11.23
C PHE A 114 -6.35 -6.04 12.29
N ARG A 115 -5.59 -7.10 12.03
CA ARG A 115 -5.51 -8.24 12.95
C ARG A 115 -4.09 -8.73 13.13
N GLY A 116 -3.67 -8.90 14.39
CA GLY A 116 -2.39 -9.52 14.70
C GLY A 116 -1.15 -8.79 14.19
N ASN A 117 -1.27 -7.50 13.98
CA ASN A 117 -0.12 -6.71 13.53
C ASN A 117 0.74 -6.28 14.70
#